data_1887669c84c77120a76f34074ceb9a17
#
_entry.id   1887669c84c77120a76f34074ceb9a17
#
_cell.length_a   1.000
_cell.length_b   1.000
_cell.length_c   1.000
_cell.angle_alpha   90.00
_cell.angle_beta   90.00
_cell.angle_gamma   90.00
#
_symmetry.space_group_name_H-M   'P 1'
#
loop_
_entity.id
_entity.type
_entity.pdbx_description
1 polymer ?
#
loop_
_entity_poly.entity_id
_entity_poly.type
_entity_poly.pdbx_seq_one_letter_code
_entity_poly.pdbx_strand_id
1 'polypeptide(L)'
;YRKFQARSDAEKITLAEKLREELVTENPQISVRVTDNGVAISLPEVFFDTDSAKLSGDAKTALRQIGKPLAAAKSRHIRVRGHTDSTGDEKHNQQLSEKRAEAVADYLIDKAELNPDTLSFEGRGARDPVADNSIAEGRAKNRRVEIILLDK
;
A
#
# COMPACT_ATOMS: atom_id res chain seq x y z
N TYR A 1 4.91 -26.44 -14.54
CA TYR A 1 5.28 -25.43 -13.55
C TYR A 1 5.62 -24.07 -14.16
N ARG A 2 6.49 -24.06 -15.17
CA ARG A 2 6.88 -22.82 -15.86
C ARG A 2 5.69 -22.12 -16.52
N LYS A 3 4.72 -22.87 -17.03
CA LYS A 3 3.50 -22.30 -17.62
C LYS A 3 2.67 -21.56 -16.56
N PHE A 4 2.59 -22.12 -15.35
CA PHE A 4 1.86 -21.45 -14.25
C PHE A 4 2.56 -20.18 -13.81
N GLN A 5 3.89 -20.20 -13.73
CA GLN A 5 4.66 -19.03 -13.33
C GLN A 5 4.51 -17.90 -14.37
N ALA A 6 4.64 -18.23 -15.66
CA ALA A 6 4.49 -17.24 -16.73
C ALA A 6 3.08 -16.64 -16.76
N ARG A 7 2.06 -17.48 -16.56
CA ARG A 7 0.67 -17.02 -16.51
C ARG A 7 0.43 -16.10 -15.30
N SER A 8 0.95 -16.48 -14.14
CA SER A 8 0.84 -15.68 -12.93
C SER A 8 1.51 -14.33 -13.10
N ASP A 9 2.69 -14.28 -13.71
CA ASP A 9 3.41 -13.03 -13.97
C ASP A 9 2.64 -12.16 -14.97
N ALA A 10 2.07 -12.75 -16.02
CA ALA A 10 1.25 -12.04 -16.99
C ALA A 10 -0.01 -11.47 -16.33
N GLU A 11 -0.65 -12.24 -15.46
CA GLU A 11 -1.82 -11.79 -14.72
C GLU A 11 -1.50 -10.62 -13.80
N LYS A 12 -0.33 -10.66 -13.11
CA LYS A 12 0.13 -9.55 -12.27
C LYS A 12 0.35 -8.28 -13.08
N ILE A 13 1.00 -8.40 -14.23
CA ILE A 13 1.29 -7.27 -15.11
C ILE A 13 -0.02 -6.65 -15.61
N THR A 14 -0.97 -7.47 -16.04
CA THR A 14 -2.28 -7.01 -16.50
C THR A 14 -3.04 -6.29 -15.39
N LEU A 15 -3.03 -6.85 -14.19
CA LEU A 15 -3.68 -6.24 -13.03
C LEU A 15 -3.01 -4.92 -12.68
N ALA A 16 -1.68 -4.87 -12.68
CA ALA A 16 -0.93 -3.64 -12.37
C ALA A 16 -1.23 -2.54 -13.39
N GLU A 17 -1.29 -2.87 -14.68
CA GLU A 17 -1.64 -1.91 -15.74
C GLU A 17 -3.04 -1.35 -15.54
N LYS A 18 -3.99 -2.21 -15.23
CA LYS A 18 -5.38 -1.80 -14.98
C LYS A 18 -5.47 -0.88 -13.77
N LEU A 19 -4.78 -1.21 -12.69
CA LEU A 19 -4.75 -0.38 -11.49
C LEU A 19 -4.11 0.98 -11.77
N ARG A 20 -3.03 1.01 -12.56
CA ARG A 20 -2.40 2.28 -12.94
C ARG A 20 -3.36 3.15 -13.71
N GLU A 21 -4.08 2.62 -14.68
CA GLU A 21 -5.07 3.37 -15.46
C GLU A 21 -6.16 3.94 -14.56
N GLU A 22 -6.69 3.13 -13.65
CA GLU A 22 -7.81 3.53 -12.82
C GLU A 22 -7.42 4.47 -11.68
N LEU A 23 -6.21 4.34 -11.15
CA LEU A 23 -5.80 5.04 -9.92
C LEU A 23 -4.84 6.19 -10.16
N VAL A 24 -3.79 5.96 -10.94
CA VAL A 24 -2.69 6.93 -11.08
C VAL A 24 -3.11 8.15 -11.89
N THR A 25 -4.02 8.00 -12.84
CA THR A 25 -4.52 9.11 -13.65
C THR A 25 -5.15 10.20 -12.78
N GLU A 26 -5.95 9.81 -11.79
CA GLU A 26 -6.61 10.73 -10.87
C GLU A 26 -5.77 11.05 -9.64
N ASN A 27 -4.83 10.17 -9.29
CA ASN A 27 -3.98 10.30 -8.10
C ASN A 27 -2.52 10.06 -8.50
N PRO A 28 -1.85 11.05 -9.11
CA PRO A 28 -0.48 10.86 -9.62
C PRO A 28 0.57 10.56 -8.55
N GLN A 29 0.26 10.80 -7.27
CA GLN A 29 1.16 10.46 -6.16
C GLN A 29 1.16 8.97 -5.82
N ILE A 30 0.13 8.24 -6.23
CA ILE A 30 0.03 6.80 -6.02
C ILE A 30 0.88 6.09 -7.05
N SER A 31 1.62 5.07 -6.64
CA SER A 31 2.37 4.23 -7.57
C SER A 31 1.91 2.78 -7.45
N VAL A 32 2.00 2.05 -8.55
CA VAL A 32 1.63 0.63 -8.62
C VAL A 32 2.81 -0.12 -9.22
N ARG A 33 3.24 -1.20 -8.56
CA ARG A 33 4.33 -2.02 -9.06
C ARG A 33 4.04 -3.50 -8.87
N VAL A 34 4.62 -4.31 -9.72
CA VAL A 34 4.58 -5.77 -9.60
C VAL A 34 5.69 -6.20 -8.66
N THR A 35 5.37 -7.09 -7.73
CA THR A 35 6.35 -7.68 -6.80
C THR A 35 6.38 -9.19 -6.98
N ASP A 36 7.34 -9.85 -6.33
CA ASP A 36 7.42 -11.31 -6.36
C ASP A 36 6.15 -11.97 -5.81
N ASN A 37 5.48 -11.31 -4.88
CA ASN A 37 4.32 -11.86 -4.17
C ASN A 37 2.98 -11.37 -4.69
N GLY A 38 2.96 -10.39 -5.59
CA GLY A 38 1.72 -9.83 -6.09
C GLY A 38 1.87 -8.43 -6.66
N VAL A 39 0.91 -7.57 -6.40
CA VAL A 39 0.90 -6.18 -6.87
C VAL A 39 0.81 -5.25 -5.68
N ALA A 40 1.70 -4.28 -5.61
CA ALA A 40 1.75 -3.30 -4.52
C ALA A 40 1.29 -1.92 -4.99
N ILE A 41 0.36 -1.32 -4.23
CA ILE A 41 -0.11 0.04 -4.42
C ILE A 41 0.52 0.87 -3.30
N SER A 42 1.34 1.86 -3.65
CA SER A 42 2.06 2.66 -2.67
C SER A 42 1.40 4.03 -2.49
N LEU A 43 1.10 4.36 -1.23
CA LEU A 43 0.49 5.63 -0.83
C LEU A 43 1.54 6.48 -0.12
N PRO A 44 1.82 7.71 -0.59
CA PRO A 44 2.81 8.56 0.06
C PRO A 44 2.33 9.11 1.40
N GLU A 45 3.27 9.58 2.21
CA GLU A 45 2.99 10.15 3.52
C GLU A 45 2.01 11.33 3.48
N VAL A 46 1.95 12.05 2.36
CA VAL A 46 1.07 13.20 2.21
C VAL A 46 -0.41 12.87 2.45
N PHE A 47 -0.76 11.58 2.37
CA PHE A 47 -2.12 11.12 2.66
C PHE A 47 -2.44 11.05 4.16
N PHE A 48 -1.46 11.35 5.00
CA PHE A 48 -1.66 11.42 6.46
C PHE A 48 -1.28 12.79 6.97
N ASP A 49 -1.87 13.19 8.11
CA ASP A 49 -1.41 14.39 8.81
C ASP A 49 0.01 14.13 9.36
N THR A 50 0.79 15.19 9.52
CA THR A 50 2.18 15.09 10.00
C THR A 50 2.25 14.32 11.32
N ASP A 51 3.15 13.34 11.38
CA ASP A 51 3.40 12.52 12.57
C ASP A 51 2.12 11.90 13.15
N SER A 52 1.18 11.56 12.29
CA SER A 52 -0.14 11.07 12.66
C SER A 52 -0.58 9.94 11.75
N ALA A 53 -1.52 9.14 12.22
CA ALA A 53 -2.19 8.11 11.43
C ALA A 53 -3.55 8.57 10.91
N LYS A 54 -3.89 9.84 11.09
CA LYS A 54 -5.15 10.39 10.60
C LYS A 54 -5.11 10.57 9.08
N LEU A 55 -6.05 9.96 8.38
CA LEU A 55 -6.15 10.05 6.93
C LEU A 55 -6.68 11.41 6.48
N SER A 56 -6.04 11.99 5.46
CA SER A 56 -6.53 13.22 4.83
C SER A 56 -7.80 12.93 4.01
N GLY A 57 -8.49 13.99 3.60
CA GLY A 57 -9.64 13.86 2.70
C GLY A 57 -9.25 13.24 1.37
N ASP A 58 -8.11 13.63 0.84
CA ASP A 58 -7.58 13.07 -0.42
C ASP A 58 -7.26 11.58 -0.27
N ALA A 59 -6.73 11.17 0.87
CA ALA A 59 -6.47 9.77 1.16
C ALA A 59 -7.77 8.96 1.15
N LYS A 60 -8.81 9.47 1.78
CA LYS A 60 -10.11 8.80 1.83
C LYS A 60 -10.72 8.63 0.45
N THR A 61 -10.63 9.66 -0.39
CA THR A 61 -11.09 9.59 -1.77
C THR A 61 -10.31 8.54 -2.56
N ALA A 62 -8.99 8.55 -2.44
CA ALA A 62 -8.13 7.59 -3.12
C ALA A 62 -8.43 6.15 -2.67
N LEU A 63 -8.62 5.94 -1.36
CA LEU A 63 -8.91 4.61 -0.83
C LEU A 63 -10.26 4.06 -1.30
N ARG A 64 -11.26 4.91 -1.49
CA ARG A 64 -12.53 4.47 -2.08
C ARG A 64 -12.34 3.98 -3.51
N GLN A 65 -11.52 4.68 -4.29
CA GLN A 65 -11.19 4.29 -5.66
C GLN A 65 -10.39 2.99 -5.69
N ILE A 66 -9.41 2.86 -4.81
CA ILE A 66 -8.58 1.66 -4.68
C ILE A 66 -9.45 0.45 -4.27
N GLY A 67 -10.41 0.66 -3.40
CA GLY A 67 -11.27 -0.40 -2.90
C GLY A 67 -12.07 -1.12 -3.97
N LYS A 68 -12.47 -0.43 -5.03
CA LYS A 68 -13.27 -1.03 -6.11
C LYS A 68 -12.54 -2.18 -6.81
N PRO A 69 -11.32 -1.97 -7.35
CA PRO A 69 -10.61 -3.07 -7.99
C PRO A 69 -10.17 -4.15 -6.99
N LEU A 70 -9.90 -3.79 -5.74
CA LEU A 70 -9.57 -4.78 -4.71
C LEU A 70 -10.76 -5.67 -4.39
N ALA A 71 -11.95 -5.11 -4.30
CA ALA A 71 -13.16 -5.88 -4.07
C ALA A 71 -13.46 -6.81 -5.25
N ALA A 72 -13.15 -6.39 -6.47
CA ALA A 72 -13.32 -7.20 -7.66
C ALA A 72 -12.35 -8.38 -7.72
N ALA A 73 -11.18 -8.27 -7.06
CA ALA A 73 -10.18 -9.31 -6.99
C ALA A 73 -10.48 -10.27 -5.83
N LYS A 74 -11.67 -10.84 -5.83
CA LYS A 74 -12.15 -11.75 -4.79
C LYS A 74 -11.18 -12.89 -4.55
N SER A 75 -11.11 -13.40 -3.36
CA SER A 75 -10.29 -14.53 -2.93
C SER A 75 -8.80 -14.26 -2.81
N ARG A 76 -8.32 -13.09 -3.20
CA ARG A 76 -6.93 -12.71 -2.97
C ARG A 76 -6.78 -12.10 -1.58
N HIS A 77 -5.65 -12.42 -0.94
CA HIS A 77 -5.33 -11.82 0.34
C HIS A 77 -4.71 -10.44 0.14
N ILE A 78 -5.12 -9.48 0.98
CA ILE A 78 -4.62 -8.11 0.93
C ILE A 78 -3.83 -7.84 2.19
N ARG A 79 -2.61 -7.33 2.04
CA ARG A 79 -1.77 -6.96 3.18
C ARG A 79 -1.43 -5.48 3.10
N VAL A 80 -1.65 -4.77 4.20
CA VAL A 80 -1.31 -3.35 4.30
C VAL A 80 -0.06 -3.22 5.17
N ARG A 81 0.99 -2.59 4.63
CA ARG A 81 2.26 -2.40 5.34
C ARG A 81 2.59 -0.93 5.45
N GLY A 82 2.86 -0.48 6.68
CA GLY A 82 3.32 0.87 6.94
C GLY A 82 4.84 0.91 7.02
N HIS A 83 5.44 1.95 6.44
CA HIS A 83 6.90 2.14 6.41
C HIS A 83 7.26 3.57 6.78
N THR A 84 8.42 3.73 7.40
CA THR A 84 8.99 5.03 7.75
C THR A 84 10.38 5.18 7.12
N ASP A 85 10.94 6.39 7.19
CA ASP A 85 12.37 6.55 6.96
C ASP A 85 13.14 6.15 8.23
N SER A 86 14.47 6.26 8.19
CA SER A 86 15.33 5.87 9.32
C SER A 86 15.56 6.98 10.35
N THR A 87 14.88 8.12 10.21
CA THR A 87 15.06 9.28 11.08
C THR A 87 14.24 9.13 12.36
N GLY A 88 14.86 9.51 13.49
CA GLY A 88 14.16 9.58 14.77
C GLY A 88 14.16 8.26 15.53
N ASP A 89 13.26 8.17 16.49
CA ASP A 89 13.17 7.03 17.40
C ASP A 89 12.57 5.81 16.71
N GLU A 90 13.29 4.70 16.75
CA GLU A 90 12.90 3.45 16.11
C GLU A 90 11.55 2.91 16.64
N LYS A 91 11.38 2.96 17.95
CA LYS A 91 10.14 2.48 18.56
C LYS A 91 8.94 3.32 18.16
N HIS A 92 9.10 4.64 18.15
CA HIS A 92 8.06 5.56 17.71
C HIS A 92 7.70 5.30 16.25
N ASN A 93 8.71 5.12 15.39
CA ASN A 93 8.51 4.85 13.97
C ASN A 93 7.78 3.53 13.74
N GLN A 94 8.12 2.50 14.51
CA GLN A 94 7.43 1.21 14.43
C GLN A 94 5.95 1.36 14.79
N GLN A 95 5.65 2.06 15.86
CA GLN A 95 4.26 2.30 16.29
C GLN A 95 3.48 3.14 15.28
N LEU A 96 4.11 4.20 14.74
CA LEU A 96 3.46 5.05 13.75
C LEU A 96 3.15 4.28 12.46
N SER A 97 4.11 3.48 11.99
CA SER A 97 3.92 2.68 10.78
C SER A 97 2.78 1.67 10.95
N GLU A 98 2.67 1.07 12.12
CA GLU A 98 1.60 0.13 12.44
C GLU A 98 0.24 0.84 12.49
N LYS A 99 0.16 1.98 13.14
CA LYS A 99 -1.08 2.75 13.23
C LYS A 99 -1.55 3.25 11.87
N ARG A 100 -0.63 3.67 11.02
CA ARG A 100 -0.96 4.10 9.66
C ARG A 100 -1.48 2.93 8.81
N ALA A 101 -0.86 1.77 8.91
CA ALA A 101 -1.34 0.58 8.22
C ALA A 101 -2.73 0.19 8.72
N GLU A 102 -2.95 0.24 10.04
CA GLU A 102 -4.26 -0.04 10.64
C GLU A 102 -5.34 0.92 10.15
N ALA A 103 -5.03 2.22 10.08
CA ALA A 103 -5.98 3.23 9.62
C ALA A 103 -6.42 2.97 8.18
N VAL A 104 -5.49 2.61 7.31
CA VAL A 104 -5.80 2.25 5.92
C VAL A 104 -6.65 0.98 5.87
N ALA A 105 -6.27 -0.04 6.61
CA ALA A 105 -7.01 -1.31 6.64
C ALA A 105 -8.44 -1.10 7.14
N ASP A 106 -8.61 -0.37 8.23
CA ASP A 106 -9.93 -0.09 8.80
C ASP A 106 -10.81 0.68 7.82
N TYR A 107 -10.26 1.65 7.13
CA TYR A 107 -11.00 2.42 6.14
C TYR A 107 -11.46 1.54 4.97
N LEU A 108 -10.59 0.66 4.49
CA LEU A 108 -10.93 -0.27 3.41
C LEU A 108 -12.05 -1.23 3.83
N ILE A 109 -12.03 -1.70 5.06
CA ILE A 109 -13.07 -2.59 5.58
C ILE A 109 -14.39 -1.83 5.76
N ASP A 110 -14.34 -0.67 6.42
CA ASP A 110 -15.56 0.05 6.82
C ASP A 110 -16.22 0.80 5.67
N LYS A 111 -15.44 1.38 4.77
CA LYS A 111 -15.94 2.28 3.73
C LYS A 111 -15.88 1.69 2.32
N ALA A 112 -14.92 0.81 2.06
CA ALA A 112 -14.82 0.13 0.78
C ALA A 112 -15.36 -1.30 0.83
N GLU A 113 -15.87 -1.70 1.98
CA GLU A 113 -16.56 -2.99 2.19
C GLU A 113 -15.71 -4.22 1.87
N LEU A 114 -14.39 -4.13 2.09
CA LEU A 114 -13.51 -5.27 1.93
C LEU A 114 -13.70 -6.27 3.08
N ASN A 115 -13.51 -7.54 2.77
CA ASN A 115 -13.67 -8.61 3.75
C ASN A 115 -12.53 -8.59 4.77
N PRO A 116 -12.81 -8.39 6.08
CA PRO A 116 -11.76 -8.38 7.09
C PRO A 116 -11.00 -9.71 7.21
N ASP A 117 -11.60 -10.83 6.80
CA ASP A 117 -10.93 -12.14 6.87
C ASP A 117 -9.81 -12.29 5.85
N THR A 118 -9.84 -11.50 4.76
CA THR A 118 -8.82 -11.55 3.72
C THR A 118 -7.85 -10.38 3.77
N LEU A 119 -7.95 -9.54 4.81
CA LEU A 119 -7.14 -8.35 4.92
C LEU A 119 -6.35 -8.36 6.23
N SER A 120 -5.05 -8.09 6.15
CA SER A 120 -4.18 -7.97 7.32
C SER A 120 -3.35 -6.70 7.22
N PHE A 121 -2.80 -6.24 8.34
CA PHE A 121 -1.93 -5.07 8.35
C PHE A 121 -0.73 -5.30 9.26
N GLU A 122 0.36 -4.60 8.97
CA GLU A 122 1.54 -4.61 9.82
C GLU A 122 2.35 -3.32 9.68
N GLY A 123 3.08 -2.96 10.72
CA GLY A 123 4.05 -1.89 10.68
C GLY A 123 5.44 -2.47 10.49
N ARG A 124 6.19 -1.94 9.52
CA ARG A 124 7.56 -2.38 9.24
C ARG A 124 8.61 -1.39 9.71
N GLY A 125 8.20 -0.19 10.17
CA GLY A 125 9.16 0.83 10.57
C GLY A 125 10.10 1.16 9.40
N ALA A 126 11.40 1.29 9.69
CA ALA A 126 12.41 1.61 8.70
C ALA A 126 13.12 0.39 8.09
N ARG A 127 12.58 -0.81 8.30
CA ARG A 127 13.25 -2.06 7.90
C ARG A 127 13.32 -2.33 6.41
N ASP A 128 12.40 -1.79 5.63
CA ASP A 128 12.30 -2.09 4.19
C ASP A 128 12.37 -0.82 3.34
N PRO A 129 13.54 -0.15 3.29
CA PRO A 129 13.67 1.06 2.48
C PRO A 129 13.59 0.75 0.99
N VAL A 130 12.92 1.62 0.23
CA VAL A 130 12.88 1.56 -1.23
C VAL A 130 13.79 2.59 -1.88
N ALA A 131 14.36 3.49 -1.08
CA ALA A 131 15.21 4.58 -1.53
C ALA A 131 16.25 4.91 -0.48
N ASP A 132 17.18 5.81 -0.82
CA ASP A 132 18.28 6.19 0.03
C ASP A 132 17.83 7.11 1.18
N ASN A 133 17.99 6.64 2.43
CA ASN A 133 17.65 7.42 3.61
C ASN A 133 18.61 8.59 3.88
N SER A 134 19.76 8.62 3.22
CA SER A 134 20.73 9.70 3.42
C SER A 134 20.32 11.01 2.73
N ILE A 135 19.37 10.95 1.80
CA ILE A 135 18.88 12.13 1.11
C ILE A 135 17.36 12.32 1.36
N ALA A 136 16.93 13.59 1.36
CA ALA A 136 15.54 13.92 1.68
C ALA A 136 14.53 13.27 0.73
N GLU A 137 14.84 13.22 -0.56
CA GLU A 137 13.98 12.61 -1.58
C GLU A 137 13.80 11.11 -1.32
N GLY A 138 14.88 10.44 -0.92
CA GLY A 138 14.83 9.02 -0.59
C GLY A 138 14.01 8.75 0.67
N ARG A 139 14.19 9.59 1.70
CA ARG A 139 13.41 9.49 2.93
C ARG A 139 11.92 9.67 2.64
N ALA A 140 11.55 10.62 1.80
CA ALA A 140 10.16 10.84 1.42
C ALA A 140 9.55 9.60 0.75
N LYS A 141 10.30 8.92 -0.09
CA LYS A 141 9.83 7.68 -0.75
C LYS A 141 9.68 6.54 0.25
N ASN A 142 10.50 6.52 1.29
CA ASN A 142 10.44 5.47 2.32
C ASN A 142 9.24 5.66 3.25
N ARG A 143 8.78 6.89 3.46
CA ARG A 143 7.58 7.18 4.28
C ARG A 143 6.33 6.91 3.45
N ARG A 144 5.83 5.69 3.54
CA ARG A 144 4.70 5.25 2.72
C ARG A 144 3.87 4.17 3.42
N VAL A 145 2.67 3.95 2.91
CA VAL A 145 1.88 2.76 3.23
C VAL A 145 1.65 2.00 1.93
N GLU A 146 1.91 0.72 1.93
CA GLU A 146 1.70 -0.14 0.78
C GLU A 146 0.50 -1.03 0.99
N ILE A 147 -0.36 -1.11 -0.02
CA ILE A 147 -1.47 -2.06 -0.08
C ILE A 147 -1.04 -3.12 -1.07
N ILE A 148 -0.83 -4.33 -0.59
CA ILE A 148 -0.30 -5.43 -1.40
C ILE A 148 -1.41 -6.43 -1.67
N LEU A 149 -1.75 -6.60 -2.94
CA LEU A 149 -2.68 -7.62 -3.39
C LEU A 149 -1.85 -8.88 -3.68
N LEU A 150 -1.92 -9.83 -2.78
CA LEU A 150 -1.12 -11.05 -2.86
C LEU A 150 -1.68 -12.01 -3.91
N ASP A 151 -0.82 -12.85 -4.47
CA ASP A 151 -1.21 -13.85 -5.47
C ASP A 151 -2.19 -14.87 -4.90
N LYS A 152 -2.12 -15.08 -3.59
CA LYS A 152 -2.99 -16.03 -2.90
C LYS A 152 -3.41 -15.50 -1.56
#